data_a9fe3324f84e1673b164d498fb90b963
#
_entry.id   a9fe3324f84e1673b164d498fb90b963
#
_cell.length_a   1.000
_cell.length_b   1.000
_cell.length_c   1.000
_cell.angle_alpha   90.00
_cell.angle_beta   90.00
_cell.angle_gamma   90.00
#
_symmetry.space_group_name_H-M   'P 1'
#
loop_
_entity.id
_entity.type
_entity.pdbx_description
1 polymer ?
#
loop_
_entity_poly.entity_id
_entity_poly.type
_entity_poly.pdbx_seq_one_letter_code
_entity_poly.pdbx_strand_id
1 'polypeptide(L)' 'NARCAFHCYNPPMAGKRLTVTAWIADKYLRRGKNYIVTEAVSVDEDGRLIDRVITHELKQPSEVGKKWGG' A
#
# COMPACT_ATOMS: atom_id res chain seq x y z
N ASN A 1 -11.39 -8.75 -5.55
CA ASN A 1 -10.12 -9.09 -6.14
C ASN A 1 -9.11 -8.00 -5.95
N ALA A 2 -7.99 -8.36 -5.38
CA ALA A 2 -6.92 -7.43 -5.12
C ALA A 2 -5.72 -7.74 -6.01
N ARG A 3 -4.99 -6.71 -6.34
CA ARG A 3 -3.77 -6.80 -7.11
C ARG A 3 -2.65 -6.26 -6.26
N CYS A 4 -1.53 -6.94 -6.24
CA CYS A 4 -0.41 -6.51 -5.43
C CYS A 4 0.88 -6.58 -6.25
N ALA A 5 1.64 -5.51 -6.23
CA ALA A 5 2.96 -5.47 -6.84
C ALA A 5 3.98 -5.20 -5.74
N PHE A 6 5.03 -5.96 -5.73
CA PHE A 6 6.07 -5.85 -4.73
C PHE A 6 7.42 -5.64 -5.41
N HIS A 7 8.11 -4.59 -5.03
CA HIS A 7 9.43 -4.27 -5.56
C HIS A 7 10.43 -4.22 -4.41
N CYS A 8 11.45 -5.04 -4.51
CA CYS A 8 12.53 -5.05 -3.51
C CYS A 8 13.75 -4.39 -4.12
N TYR A 9 14.21 -3.30 -3.54
CA TYR A 9 15.33 -2.52 -4.07
C TYR A 9 16.64 -2.84 -3.36
N ASN A 10 16.56 -3.03 -2.06
CA ASN A 10 17.74 -3.32 -1.26
C ASN A 10 17.36 -4.34 -0.21
N PRO A 11 18.23 -5.31 0.10
CA PRO A 11 17.92 -6.27 1.14
C PRO A 11 17.93 -5.57 2.50
N PRO A 12 16.99 -5.92 3.39
CA PRO A 12 17.02 -5.40 4.74
C PRO A 12 18.23 -5.95 5.47
N MET A 13 18.86 -5.10 6.28
CA MET A 13 20.00 -5.51 7.06
C MET A 13 19.60 -5.76 8.49
N ALA A 14 20.17 -6.83 9.07
CA ALA A 14 19.87 -7.19 10.44
C ALA A 14 20.26 -6.04 11.38
N GLY A 15 19.40 -5.79 12.36
CA GLY A 15 19.65 -4.75 13.34
C GLY A 15 19.29 -3.34 12.89
N LYS A 16 18.90 -3.18 11.65
CA LYS A 16 18.49 -1.87 11.15
C LYS A 16 16.99 -1.69 11.36
N ARG A 17 16.63 -0.48 11.75
CA ARG A 17 15.25 -0.12 11.96
C ARG A 17 14.60 0.23 10.62
N LEU A 18 13.38 -0.25 10.40
CA LEU A 18 12.65 0.07 9.18
C LEU A 18 11.50 0.99 9.48
N THR A 19 11.31 1.98 8.64
CA THR A 19 10.16 2.87 8.71
C THR A 19 9.27 2.59 7.50
N VAL A 20 8.01 2.27 7.75
CA VAL A 20 7.04 2.00 6.69
C VAL A 20 6.09 3.19 6.61
N THR A 21 5.98 3.75 5.42
CA THR A 21 5.06 4.86 5.16
C THR A 21 4.08 4.40 4.10
N ALA A 22 2.80 4.57 4.35
CA ALA A 22 1.75 4.17 3.43
C ALA A 22 0.81 5.33 3.16
N TRP A 23 0.28 5.38 1.95
CA TRP A 23 -0.68 6.41 1.57
C TRP A 23 -1.60 5.89 0.47
N ILE A 24 -2.71 6.58 0.27
CA ILE A 24 -3.60 6.28 -0.84
C ILE A 24 -3.06 7.01 -2.05
N ALA A 25 -2.57 6.25 -3.02
CA ALA A 25 -1.94 6.81 -4.21
C ALA A 25 -2.97 7.20 -5.26
N ASP A 26 -4.08 6.48 -5.34
CA ASP A 26 -5.08 6.75 -6.36
C ASP A 26 -6.40 6.09 -6.00
N LYS A 27 -7.45 6.54 -6.66
CA LYS A 27 -8.78 5.95 -6.60
C LYS A 27 -9.34 6.00 -8.00
N TYR A 28 -9.94 4.91 -8.46
CA TYR A 28 -10.49 4.92 -9.80
C TYR A 28 -11.74 4.04 -9.86
N LEU A 29 -12.54 4.32 -10.88
CA LEU A 29 -13.75 3.58 -11.16
C LEU A 29 -13.50 2.72 -12.41
N ARG A 30 -13.79 1.45 -12.31
CA ARG A 30 -13.65 0.54 -13.43
C ARG A 30 -14.80 -0.43 -13.45
N ARG A 31 -15.52 -0.47 -14.55
CA ARG A 31 -16.69 -1.35 -14.74
C ARG A 31 -17.71 -1.19 -13.62
N GLY A 32 -17.94 0.05 -13.21
CA GLY A 32 -18.90 0.35 -12.17
C GLY A 32 -18.45 0.02 -10.76
N LYS A 33 -17.17 -0.34 -10.58
CA LYS A 33 -16.63 -0.68 -9.29
C LYS A 33 -15.53 0.28 -8.89
N ASN A 34 -15.53 0.66 -7.64
CA ASN A 34 -14.54 1.58 -7.09
C ASN A 34 -13.33 0.82 -6.60
N TYR A 35 -12.15 1.28 -6.98
CA TYR A 35 -10.89 0.70 -6.57
C TYR A 35 -10.05 1.74 -5.84
N ILE A 36 -9.29 1.27 -4.87
CA ILE A 36 -8.37 2.10 -4.12
C ILE A 36 -6.97 1.53 -4.34
N VAL A 37 -6.04 2.41 -4.71
CA VAL A 37 -4.64 2.05 -4.87
C VAL A 37 -3.89 2.57 -3.66
N THR A 38 -3.28 1.66 -2.92
CA THR A 38 -2.48 2.01 -1.76
C THR A 38 -1.02 1.71 -2.06
N GLU A 39 -0.17 2.62 -1.69
CA GLU A 39 1.27 2.46 -1.89
C GLU A 39 1.97 2.55 -0.54
N ALA A 40 2.90 1.65 -0.30
CA ALA A 40 3.69 1.64 0.93
C ALA A 40 5.15 1.47 0.60
N VAL A 41 6.00 2.21 1.27
CA VAL A 41 7.45 2.08 1.11
C VAL A 41 8.07 1.84 2.46
N SER A 42 9.14 1.04 2.46
CA SER A 42 9.95 0.78 3.65
C SER A 42 11.33 1.36 3.43
N VAL A 43 11.79 2.11 4.40
CA VAL A 43 13.10 2.77 4.35
C VAL A 43 13.83 2.41 5.63
N ASP A 44 15.13 2.13 5.53
CA ASP A 44 15.91 1.82 6.72
C ASP A 44 16.36 3.12 7.40
N GLU A 45 17.03 2.97 8.54
CA GLU A 45 17.44 4.12 9.34
C GLU A 45 18.49 4.99 8.65
N ASP A 46 19.13 4.47 7.63
CA ASP A 46 20.12 5.22 6.84
C ASP A 46 19.48 5.92 5.64
N GLY A 47 18.18 5.81 5.48
CA GLY A 47 17.49 6.42 4.36
C GLY A 47 17.47 5.60 3.09
N ARG A 48 17.89 4.34 3.15
CA ARG A 48 17.89 3.46 1.98
C ARG A 48 16.49 2.90 1.74
N LEU A 49 16.05 2.96 0.51
CA LEU A 49 14.77 2.39 0.13
C LEU A 49 14.90 0.87 0.07
N ILE A 50 14.13 0.18 0.90
CA ILE A 50 14.19 -1.27 0.99
C ILE A 50 13.17 -1.90 0.05
N ASP A 51 11.90 -1.51 0.15
CA ASP A 51 10.90 -2.07 -0.72
C ASP A 51 9.76 -1.10 -0.96
N ARG A 52 8.91 -1.49 -1.90
CA ARG A 52 7.73 -0.72 -2.27
C ARG A 52 6.63 -1.71 -2.61
N VAL A 53 5.47 -1.52 -2.03
CA VAL A 53 4.32 -2.37 -2.26
C VAL A 53 3.18 -1.51 -2.79
N ILE A 54 2.57 -1.95 -3.88
CA ILE A 54 1.42 -1.26 -4.46
C ILE A 54 0.27 -2.26 -4.47
N THR A 55 -0.83 -1.89 -3.84
CA THR A 55 -2.00 -2.74 -3.71
C THR A 55 -3.20 -2.06 -4.35
N HIS A 56 -3.88 -2.79 -5.23
CA HIS A 56 -5.14 -2.36 -5.83
C HIS A 56 -6.24 -3.17 -5.19
N GLU A 57 -7.15 -2.50 -4.51
CA GLU A 57 -8.22 -3.17 -3.80
C GLU A 57 -9.58 -2.70 -4.26
N LEU A 58 -10.50 -3.65 -4.40
CA LEU A 58 -11.88 -3.35 -4.71
C LEU A 58 -12.59 -2.88 -3.46
N LYS A 59 -13.19 -1.70 -3.53
CA LYS A 59 -13.96 -1.18 -2.42
C LYS A 59 -15.39 -1.69 -2.53
N GLN A 60 -15.80 -2.48 -1.57
CA GLN A 60 -17.14 -3.06 -1.57
C GLN A 60 -18.18 -2.01 -1.20
N PRO A 61 -19.37 -2.06 -1.83
CA PRO A 61 -20.43 -1.13 -1.46
C PRO A 61 -20.82 -1.19 0.01
N SER A 62 -20.78 -2.38 0.59
CA SER A 62 -21.10 -2.56 2.00
C SER A 62 -20.10 -1.84 2.91
N GLU A 63 -18.89 -1.63 2.43
CA GLU A 63 -17.87 -0.94 3.20
C GLU A 63 -18.01 0.56 3.11
N VAL A 64 -18.65 1.06 2.07
CA VAL A 64 -18.86 2.49 1.91
C VAL A 64 -19.71 3.04 3.03
N GLY A 65 -20.70 2.27 3.46
CA GLY A 65 -21.60 2.70 4.52
C GLY A 65 -21.05 2.50 5.91
N LYS A 66 -19.93 1.84 6.06
CA LYS A 66 -19.33 1.61 7.35
C LYS A 66 -18.32 2.70 7.67
N LYS A 67 -18.21 3.00 8.92
CA LYS A 67 -17.18 3.93 9.36
C LYS A 67 -15.84 3.22 9.41
N TRP A 68 -14.90 3.76 8.70
CA TRP A 68 -13.55 3.23 8.72
C TRP A 68 -12.84 3.68 9.98
N GLY A 69 -12.24 2.72 10.64
CA GLY A 69 -11.48 3.00 11.85
C GLY A 69 -12.34 3.33 13.04
N GLY A 70 -13.62 3.19 12.88
CA GLY A 70 -14.49 3.50 14.00
C GLY A 70 -15.71 2.67 13.97
#